data_f0f67b2d2fabd75ffd7d7abdbb4f2d93
#
_entry.id   f0f67b2d2fabd75ffd7d7abdbb4f2d93
#
_cell.length_a   1.000
_cell.length_b   1.000
_cell.length_c   1.000
_cell.angle_alpha   90.00
_cell.angle_beta   90.00
_cell.angle_gamma   90.00
#
_symmetry.space_group_name_H-M   'P 1'
#
loop_
_entity.id
_entity.type
_entity.pdbx_description
1 polymer ?
#
loop_
_entity_poly.entity_id
_entity_poly.type
_entity_poly.pdbx_seq_one_letter_code
_entity_poly.pdbx_strand_id
1 'polypeptide(L)'
;MLDQERIYSILELLKLFDNSDKIASNLVQNFFRSRKHMGSKDRKFVSSSFWNILRHRSKIRWHLTLLDIEITNERELFLELFFLNTRYKNNLIEIKKLLLLKLKDFMNIAEEDLHFLESLNFDGFYNNKMPEPVYYELPEYLITSVKKSYPNDWKEVLLSLNKEAFFDIRINKLKIKSREEIKALLQDINIPVEYSKYSPLGIRLSKRFPIEGHQLFKNGNIEIQGEASQLASLLLDVKPGMSVADICSGAGGKSLILADIMNNKGRILSLDTNKKRLENASVRLKRAGVHNVERRLVKPNWNVSGLENKFDLVLIDAPCSGIGTWSRSPDSRFNFDQKKLNDLIKIQSELLSKASMMVAPGGKLAYMVCSFLIEEGGDQIEKFKEKNKIEFSEINMHNMWNDTILPMNGIEYPFQNDLKKSILINPAKYNVDGFFISMFQRRR
;
A
#
# COMPACT_ATOMS: atom_id res chain seq x y z
N MET A 1 -30.65 -1.22 6.30
CA MET A 1 -30.22 -2.19 7.33
C MET A 1 -30.35 -1.50 8.70
N LEU A 2 -30.83 -2.20 9.71
CA LEU A 2 -30.88 -1.68 11.07
C LEU A 2 -29.48 -1.49 11.64
N ASP A 3 -29.29 -0.53 12.55
CA ASP A 3 -27.98 -0.27 13.15
C ASP A 3 -27.42 -1.50 13.89
N GLN A 4 -28.30 -2.33 14.46
CA GLN A 4 -27.95 -3.63 15.06
C GLN A 4 -27.24 -4.59 14.09
N GLU A 5 -27.79 -4.75 12.89
CA GLU A 5 -27.20 -5.66 11.88
C GLU A 5 -25.84 -5.16 11.41
N ARG A 6 -25.63 -3.83 11.40
CA ARG A 6 -24.32 -3.24 11.12
C ARG A 6 -23.32 -3.58 12.20
N ILE A 7 -23.70 -3.40 13.48
CA ILE A 7 -22.86 -3.73 14.64
C ILE A 7 -22.49 -5.22 14.63
N TYR A 8 -23.49 -6.10 14.47
CA TYR A 8 -23.25 -7.54 14.38
C TYR A 8 -22.29 -7.91 13.23
N SER A 9 -22.45 -7.27 12.08
CA SER A 9 -21.57 -7.49 10.93
C SER A 9 -20.12 -7.06 11.18
N ILE A 10 -19.87 -6.00 11.97
CA ILE A 10 -18.52 -5.59 12.35
C ILE A 10 -17.91 -6.62 13.28
N LEU A 11 -18.63 -7.07 14.29
CA LEU A 11 -18.17 -8.09 15.25
C LEU A 11 -17.86 -9.41 14.56
N GLU A 12 -18.71 -9.82 13.63
CA GLU A 12 -18.45 -11.03 12.82
C GLU A 12 -17.18 -10.90 11.98
N LEU A 13 -16.94 -9.73 11.37
CA LEU A 13 -15.70 -9.47 10.62
C LEU A 13 -14.47 -9.50 11.54
N LEU A 14 -14.54 -8.92 12.73
CA LEU A 14 -13.46 -8.95 13.72
C LEU A 14 -13.16 -10.39 14.14
N LYS A 15 -14.20 -11.17 14.46
CA LYS A 15 -14.05 -12.58 14.81
C LYS A 15 -13.46 -13.42 13.69
N LEU A 16 -13.86 -13.16 12.43
CA LEU A 16 -13.27 -13.82 11.25
C LEU A 16 -11.79 -13.43 11.07
N PHE A 17 -11.46 -12.18 11.34
CA PHE A 17 -10.07 -11.70 11.25
C PHE A 17 -9.19 -12.34 12.32
N ASP A 18 -9.62 -12.35 13.58
CA ASP A 18 -8.86 -12.91 14.70
C ASP A 18 -8.62 -14.42 14.59
N ASN A 19 -9.52 -15.14 13.92
CA ASN A 19 -9.43 -16.58 13.69
C ASN A 19 -8.83 -16.97 12.32
N SER A 20 -8.16 -16.04 11.62
CA SER A 20 -7.69 -16.30 10.26
C SER A 20 -6.35 -15.62 9.97
N ASP A 21 -5.43 -16.35 9.32
CA ASP A 21 -4.19 -15.78 8.75
C ASP A 21 -4.40 -15.09 7.41
N LYS A 22 -5.65 -14.91 6.97
CA LYS A 22 -5.96 -14.27 5.69
C LYS A 22 -5.78 -12.76 5.77
N ILE A 23 -5.36 -12.17 4.65
CA ILE A 23 -5.31 -10.72 4.47
C ILE A 23 -6.70 -10.13 4.67
N ALA A 24 -6.83 -9.12 5.52
CA ALA A 24 -8.11 -8.53 5.90
C ALA A 24 -8.94 -8.03 4.70
N SER A 25 -8.31 -7.48 3.66
CA SER A 25 -9.00 -7.05 2.45
C SER A 25 -9.73 -8.19 1.74
N ASN A 26 -9.16 -9.40 1.72
CA ASN A 26 -9.80 -10.59 1.14
C ASN A 26 -10.97 -11.06 2.01
N LEU A 27 -10.84 -10.98 3.35
CA LEU A 27 -11.94 -11.28 4.26
C LEU A 27 -13.11 -10.34 4.05
N VAL A 28 -12.87 -9.04 4.03
CA VAL A 28 -13.88 -8.00 3.80
C VAL A 28 -14.58 -8.19 2.45
N GLN A 29 -13.81 -8.44 1.38
CA GLN A 29 -14.37 -8.68 0.06
C GLN A 29 -15.28 -9.90 0.02
N ASN A 30 -14.86 -11.02 0.59
CA ASN A 30 -15.64 -12.26 0.65
C ASN A 30 -16.88 -12.08 1.52
N PHE A 31 -16.74 -11.40 2.66
CA PHE A 31 -17.83 -11.07 3.56
C PHE A 31 -18.96 -10.31 2.86
N PHE A 32 -18.64 -9.27 2.11
CA PHE A 32 -19.65 -8.50 1.38
C PHE A 32 -20.17 -9.21 0.12
N ARG A 33 -19.37 -10.11 -0.48
CA ARG A 33 -19.82 -10.90 -1.64
C ARG A 33 -20.92 -11.90 -1.26
N SER A 34 -20.85 -12.49 -0.07
CA SER A 34 -21.88 -13.38 0.46
C SER A 34 -23.14 -12.65 0.95
N ARG A 35 -23.07 -11.32 1.20
CA ARG A 35 -24.16 -10.49 1.74
C ARG A 35 -24.65 -9.46 0.72
N LYS A 36 -25.27 -9.97 -0.38
CA LYS A 36 -25.76 -9.13 -1.48
C LYS A 36 -26.87 -8.14 -1.06
N HIS A 37 -27.61 -8.46 0.00
CA HIS A 37 -28.67 -7.62 0.57
C HIS A 37 -28.13 -6.35 1.24
N MET A 38 -26.84 -6.30 1.60
CA MET A 38 -26.22 -5.14 2.19
C MET A 38 -26.09 -3.99 1.19
N GLY A 39 -26.72 -2.86 1.46
CA GLY A 39 -26.62 -1.63 0.68
C GLY A 39 -25.24 -0.96 0.77
N SER A 40 -24.96 -0.02 -0.13
CA SER A 40 -23.66 0.66 -0.19
C SER A 40 -23.34 1.46 1.09
N LYS A 41 -24.33 2.09 1.70
CA LYS A 41 -24.18 2.84 2.97
C LYS A 41 -23.82 1.91 4.13
N ASP A 42 -24.45 0.73 4.18
CA ASP A 42 -24.21 -0.27 5.23
C ASP A 42 -22.80 -0.87 5.09
N ARG A 43 -22.42 -1.24 3.87
CA ARG A 43 -21.06 -1.74 3.56
C ARG A 43 -20.00 -0.71 3.95
N LYS A 44 -20.24 0.57 3.66
CA LYS A 44 -19.32 1.65 4.02
C LYS A 44 -19.18 1.75 5.54
N PHE A 45 -20.29 1.75 6.28
CA PHE A 45 -20.27 1.84 7.75
C PHE A 45 -19.49 0.67 8.36
N VAL A 46 -19.88 -0.57 8.00
CA VAL A 46 -19.22 -1.80 8.51
C VAL A 46 -17.73 -1.84 8.16
N SER A 47 -17.39 -1.52 6.90
CA SER A 47 -16.00 -1.50 6.47
C SER A 47 -15.19 -0.41 7.19
N SER A 48 -15.74 0.79 7.33
CA SER A 48 -15.05 1.91 7.98
C SER A 48 -14.71 1.60 9.43
N SER A 49 -15.69 1.14 10.23
CA SER A 49 -15.46 0.78 11.65
C SER A 49 -14.46 -0.38 11.78
N PHE A 50 -14.58 -1.42 10.95
CA PHE A 50 -13.62 -2.52 10.94
C PHE A 50 -12.18 -2.02 10.70
N TRP A 51 -11.96 -1.20 9.67
CA TRP A 51 -10.64 -0.66 9.37
C TRP A 51 -10.13 0.33 10.40
N ASN A 52 -11.01 1.11 11.03
CA ASN A 52 -10.66 2.00 12.14
C ASN A 52 -10.17 1.21 13.35
N ILE A 53 -10.87 0.11 13.71
CA ILE A 53 -10.43 -0.76 14.81
C ILE A 53 -9.04 -1.31 14.50
N LEU A 54 -8.81 -1.90 13.32
CA LEU A 54 -7.50 -2.45 12.98
C LEU A 54 -6.39 -1.38 12.96
N ARG A 55 -6.71 -0.16 12.55
CA ARG A 55 -5.75 0.95 12.47
C ARG A 55 -5.33 1.47 13.84
N HIS A 56 -6.21 1.34 14.83
CA HIS A 56 -6.04 1.91 16.17
C HIS A 56 -6.15 0.88 17.30
N ARG A 57 -5.93 -0.39 16.99
CA ARG A 57 -6.24 -1.49 17.90
C ARG A 57 -5.40 -1.46 19.17
N SER A 58 -4.12 -1.07 19.08
CA SER A 58 -3.25 -0.97 20.26
C SER A 58 -3.72 0.13 21.19
N LYS A 59 -4.14 1.29 20.66
CA LYS A 59 -4.70 2.39 21.48
C LYS A 59 -6.02 2.01 22.13
N ILE A 60 -6.91 1.38 21.36
CA ILE A 60 -8.20 0.89 21.86
C ILE A 60 -7.96 -0.08 23.02
N ARG A 61 -7.08 -1.06 22.84
CA ARG A 61 -6.74 -2.04 23.88
C ARG A 61 -6.06 -1.42 25.08
N TRP A 62 -5.19 -0.42 24.86
CA TRP A 62 -4.55 0.30 25.95
C TRP A 62 -5.58 1.03 26.84
N HIS A 63 -6.60 1.65 26.26
CA HIS A 63 -7.68 2.27 27.03
C HIS A 63 -8.46 1.23 27.85
N LEU A 64 -8.74 0.05 27.28
CA LEU A 64 -9.39 -1.05 28.04
C LEU A 64 -8.52 -1.52 29.20
N THR A 65 -7.21 -1.72 28.96
CA THR A 65 -6.26 -2.12 30.00
C THR A 65 -6.14 -1.08 31.11
N LEU A 66 -6.14 0.21 30.76
CA LEU A 66 -6.05 1.30 31.75
C LEU A 66 -7.25 1.30 32.72
N LEU A 67 -8.39 0.80 32.27
CA LEU A 67 -9.64 0.69 33.03
C LEU A 67 -9.79 -0.67 33.74
N ASP A 68 -8.78 -1.55 33.62
CA ASP A 68 -8.83 -2.92 34.13
C ASP A 68 -10.00 -3.74 33.54
N ILE A 69 -10.27 -3.54 32.26
CA ILE A 69 -11.39 -4.18 31.56
C ILE A 69 -10.86 -5.24 30.58
N GLU A 70 -11.51 -6.40 30.57
CA GLU A 70 -11.20 -7.49 29.64
C GLU A 70 -11.30 -7.02 28.18
N ILE A 71 -10.35 -7.42 27.34
CA ILE A 71 -10.30 -7.07 25.92
C ILE A 71 -11.18 -8.04 25.14
N THR A 72 -12.32 -7.55 24.62
CA THR A 72 -13.19 -8.29 23.71
C THR A 72 -13.47 -7.46 22.44
N ASN A 73 -13.92 -8.12 21.36
CA ASN A 73 -14.26 -7.43 20.12
C ASN A 73 -15.42 -6.46 20.29
N GLU A 74 -16.35 -6.76 21.18
CA GLU A 74 -17.47 -5.92 21.55
C GLU A 74 -16.97 -4.62 22.19
N ARG A 75 -16.06 -4.71 23.13
CA ARG A 75 -15.47 -3.57 23.84
C ARG A 75 -14.53 -2.76 22.93
N GLU A 76 -13.78 -3.42 22.04
CA GLU A 76 -13.02 -2.72 20.98
C GLU A 76 -13.94 -1.90 20.07
N LEU A 77 -15.07 -2.46 19.65
CA LEU A 77 -16.06 -1.76 18.83
C LEU A 77 -16.71 -0.60 19.58
N PHE A 78 -17.00 -0.74 20.87
CA PHE A 78 -17.58 0.35 21.67
C PHE A 78 -16.64 1.56 21.71
N LEU A 79 -15.35 1.33 21.93
CA LEU A 79 -14.36 2.41 21.93
C LEU A 79 -14.16 3.02 20.53
N GLU A 80 -14.23 2.22 19.48
CA GLU A 80 -14.23 2.77 18.10
C GLU A 80 -15.41 3.70 17.87
N LEU A 81 -16.63 3.28 18.23
CA LEU A 81 -17.82 4.10 18.11
C LEU A 81 -17.69 5.40 18.90
N PHE A 82 -17.15 5.33 20.11
CA PHE A 82 -17.00 6.49 20.98
C PHE A 82 -15.94 7.48 20.50
N PHE A 83 -14.76 7.01 20.09
CA PHE A 83 -13.64 7.88 19.77
C PHE A 83 -13.51 8.21 18.28
N LEU A 84 -13.82 7.28 17.41
CA LEU A 84 -13.39 7.32 16.01
C LEU A 84 -14.54 7.41 15.02
N ASN A 85 -15.71 6.89 15.37
CA ASN A 85 -16.84 6.87 14.45
C ASN A 85 -17.50 8.24 14.33
N THR A 86 -17.49 8.81 13.13
CA THR A 86 -17.98 10.16 12.88
C THR A 86 -19.45 10.39 13.29
N ARG A 87 -20.27 9.32 13.30
CA ARG A 87 -21.68 9.38 13.68
C ARG A 87 -21.89 9.41 15.20
N TYR A 88 -21.06 8.66 15.94
CA TYR A 88 -21.26 8.44 17.38
C TYR A 88 -20.19 9.10 18.25
N LYS A 89 -19.19 9.72 17.63
CA LYS A 89 -18.03 10.29 18.33
C LYS A 89 -18.44 11.15 19.51
N ASN A 90 -17.94 10.79 20.69
CA ASN A 90 -18.23 11.42 21.97
C ASN A 90 -19.72 11.49 22.35
N ASN A 91 -20.57 10.70 21.70
CA ASN A 91 -22.02 10.65 21.98
C ASN A 91 -22.38 9.37 22.75
N LEU A 92 -22.01 9.33 24.03
CA LEU A 92 -22.22 8.18 24.89
C LEU A 92 -23.72 7.82 25.05
N ILE A 93 -24.62 8.82 25.06
CA ILE A 93 -26.07 8.60 25.18
C ILE A 93 -26.58 7.83 23.95
N GLU A 94 -26.14 8.20 22.75
CA GLU A 94 -26.59 7.54 21.52
C GLU A 94 -25.98 6.13 21.38
N ILE A 95 -24.73 5.96 21.82
CA ILE A 95 -24.08 4.64 21.87
C ILE A 95 -24.80 3.76 22.92
N LYS A 96 -25.07 4.26 24.11
CA LYS A 96 -25.87 3.54 25.14
C LYS A 96 -27.24 3.13 24.60
N LYS A 97 -27.96 4.03 23.95
CA LYS A 97 -29.26 3.70 23.32
C LYS A 97 -29.10 2.60 22.26
N LEU A 98 -28.08 2.68 21.42
CA LEU A 98 -27.82 1.69 20.39
C LEU A 98 -27.56 0.29 20.99
N LEU A 99 -26.75 0.23 22.05
CA LEU A 99 -26.33 -1.01 22.67
C LEU A 99 -27.37 -1.57 23.65
N LEU A 100 -27.99 -0.72 24.47
CA LEU A 100 -28.97 -1.14 25.50
C LEU A 100 -30.33 -1.56 24.94
N LEU A 101 -30.85 -0.81 23.94
CA LEU A 101 -32.19 -1.05 23.43
C LEU A 101 -32.27 -2.15 22.38
N LYS A 102 -31.15 -2.46 21.73
CA LYS A 102 -31.14 -3.30 20.52
C LYS A 102 -30.21 -4.49 20.58
N LEU A 103 -29.14 -4.45 21.36
CA LEU A 103 -28.19 -5.57 21.49
C LEU A 103 -28.53 -6.51 22.64
N LYS A 104 -29.30 -6.04 23.62
CA LYS A 104 -29.73 -6.86 24.77
C LYS A 104 -30.46 -8.13 24.32
N ASP A 105 -31.24 -8.04 23.24
CA ASP A 105 -31.95 -9.20 22.66
C ASP A 105 -31.10 -10.06 21.78
N PHE A 106 -29.94 -9.55 21.29
CA PHE A 106 -29.08 -10.24 20.30
C PHE A 106 -27.75 -10.74 20.84
N MET A 107 -27.17 -10.10 21.88
CA MET A 107 -25.80 -10.36 22.31
C MET A 107 -25.62 -10.62 23.79
N ASN A 108 -26.66 -10.77 24.60
CA ASN A 108 -26.54 -10.92 26.07
C ASN A 108 -25.46 -9.97 26.62
N ILE A 109 -25.62 -8.66 26.46
CA ILE A 109 -24.69 -7.68 27.03
C ILE A 109 -24.69 -7.87 28.54
N ALA A 110 -23.54 -8.29 29.07
CA ALA A 110 -23.35 -8.47 30.49
C ALA A 110 -23.60 -7.13 31.24
N GLU A 111 -24.06 -7.21 32.45
CA GLU A 111 -24.21 -6.02 33.33
C GLU A 111 -22.89 -5.25 33.45
N GLU A 112 -21.78 -5.94 33.41
CA GLU A 112 -20.39 -5.42 33.39
C GLU A 112 -20.12 -4.49 32.19
N ASP A 113 -20.63 -4.83 30.99
CA ASP A 113 -20.48 -3.99 29.80
C ASP A 113 -21.31 -2.71 29.89
N LEU A 114 -22.42 -2.73 30.63
CA LEU A 114 -23.24 -1.55 30.93
C LEU A 114 -22.49 -0.62 31.90
N HIS A 115 -21.92 -1.15 32.97
CA HIS A 115 -21.09 -0.42 33.92
C HIS A 115 -19.83 0.16 33.22
N PHE A 116 -19.25 -0.58 32.30
CA PHE A 116 -18.15 -0.09 31.48
C PHE A 116 -18.53 1.15 30.68
N LEU A 117 -19.66 1.12 29.98
CA LEU A 117 -20.15 2.28 29.22
C LEU A 117 -20.47 3.50 30.15
N GLU A 118 -20.84 3.25 31.39
CA GLU A 118 -21.08 4.29 32.38
C GLU A 118 -19.78 4.89 32.94
N SER A 119 -18.72 4.08 33.04
CA SER A 119 -17.42 4.50 33.54
C SER A 119 -16.57 5.25 32.51
N LEU A 120 -16.97 5.26 31.21
CA LEU A 120 -16.23 5.94 30.15
C LEU A 120 -16.14 7.45 30.42
N ASN A 121 -15.00 7.86 30.96
CA ASN A 121 -14.63 9.25 31.19
C ASN A 121 -13.17 9.45 30.73
N PHE A 122 -13.00 9.72 29.42
CA PHE A 122 -11.66 9.75 28.81
C PHE A 122 -11.22 11.19 28.48
N ASP A 123 -9.98 11.53 28.84
CA ASP A 123 -9.28 12.76 28.48
C ASP A 123 -8.76 12.77 27.02
N GLY A 124 -9.41 12.04 26.13
CA GLY A 124 -9.07 11.97 24.71
C GLY A 124 -8.40 10.67 24.28
N PHE A 125 -8.54 10.38 23.00
CA PHE A 125 -8.07 9.12 22.39
C PHE A 125 -6.54 9.05 22.31
N TYR A 126 -5.87 10.17 22.05
CA TYR A 126 -4.41 10.30 22.04
C TYR A 126 -3.94 10.78 23.41
N ASN A 127 -3.54 9.85 24.26
CA ASN A 127 -3.09 10.15 25.62
C ASN A 127 -1.55 10.19 25.66
N ASN A 128 -0.99 11.22 26.27
CA ASN A 128 0.46 11.40 26.41
C ASN A 128 1.16 10.38 27.34
N LYS A 129 0.37 9.63 28.13
CA LYS A 129 0.85 8.52 28.97
C LYS A 129 1.01 7.21 28.19
N MET A 130 0.55 7.15 26.93
CA MET A 130 0.72 5.94 26.11
C MET A 130 2.19 5.68 25.81
N PRO A 131 2.68 4.43 25.96
CA PRO A 131 4.00 4.04 25.45
C PRO A 131 4.09 4.28 23.94
N GLU A 132 5.29 4.60 23.41
CA GLU A 132 5.49 4.84 21.96
C GLU A 132 4.89 3.71 21.07
N PRO A 133 5.09 2.42 21.36
CA PRO A 133 4.51 1.34 20.55
C PRO A 133 2.98 1.40 20.45
N VAL A 134 2.30 1.80 21.51
CA VAL A 134 0.86 1.99 21.53
C VAL A 134 0.47 3.26 20.79
N TYR A 135 1.17 4.37 21.10
CA TYR A 135 0.86 5.69 20.51
C TYR A 135 0.99 5.68 18.99
N TYR A 136 2.00 4.99 18.45
CA TYR A 136 2.24 4.91 17.00
C TYR A 136 1.68 3.65 16.34
N GLU A 137 1.09 2.72 17.10
CA GLU A 137 0.55 1.44 16.58
C GLU A 137 1.62 0.55 15.92
N LEU A 138 2.85 0.56 16.44
CA LEU A 138 3.99 -0.15 15.87
C LEU A 138 4.90 -0.71 16.96
N PRO A 139 5.51 -1.89 16.76
CA PRO A 139 6.47 -2.42 17.70
C PRO A 139 7.75 -1.58 17.74
N GLU A 140 8.44 -1.60 18.88
CA GLU A 140 9.63 -0.77 19.18
C GLU A 140 10.73 -0.90 18.11
N TYR A 141 10.98 -2.10 17.59
CA TYR A 141 12.03 -2.31 16.59
C TYR A 141 11.74 -1.56 15.28
N LEU A 142 10.48 -1.45 14.86
CA LEU A 142 10.10 -0.65 13.69
C LEU A 142 10.19 0.85 13.95
N ILE A 143 9.79 1.30 15.15
CA ILE A 143 9.94 2.70 15.55
C ILE A 143 11.42 3.09 15.51
N THR A 144 12.30 2.24 16.03
CA THR A 144 13.76 2.45 16.00
C THR A 144 14.28 2.54 14.56
N SER A 145 13.81 1.68 13.66
CA SER A 145 14.19 1.70 12.25
C SER A 145 13.69 2.96 11.55
N VAL A 146 12.46 3.42 11.83
CA VAL A 146 11.93 4.67 11.27
C VAL A 146 12.67 5.89 11.78
N LYS A 147 13.08 5.92 13.06
CA LYS A 147 13.93 6.98 13.63
C LYS A 147 15.27 7.10 12.89
N LYS A 148 15.85 5.98 12.43
CA LYS A 148 17.06 6.00 11.60
C LYS A 148 16.79 6.53 10.18
N SER A 149 15.67 6.14 9.57
CA SER A 149 15.31 6.55 8.20
C SER A 149 14.91 8.04 8.12
N TYR A 150 14.29 8.57 9.18
CA TYR A 150 13.78 9.94 9.27
C TYR A 150 14.10 10.57 10.64
N PRO A 151 15.35 10.94 10.91
CA PRO A 151 15.76 11.45 12.23
C PRO A 151 14.93 12.64 12.72
N ASN A 152 14.50 13.51 11.79
CA ASN A 152 13.77 14.75 12.11
C ASN A 152 12.25 14.60 12.04
N ASP A 153 11.73 13.75 11.14
CA ASP A 153 10.31 13.68 10.78
C ASP A 153 9.64 12.35 11.20
N TRP A 154 10.30 11.52 12.01
CA TRP A 154 9.87 10.16 12.32
C TRP A 154 8.47 10.09 12.96
N LYS A 155 8.11 11.09 13.80
CA LYS A 155 6.79 11.16 14.45
C LYS A 155 5.67 11.33 13.44
N GLU A 156 5.82 12.28 12.53
CA GLU A 156 4.89 12.58 11.46
C GLU A 156 4.75 11.40 10.50
N VAL A 157 5.87 10.74 10.17
CA VAL A 157 5.88 9.53 9.35
C VAL A 157 5.08 8.41 10.01
N LEU A 158 5.32 8.12 11.29
CA LEU A 158 4.57 7.10 12.03
C LEU A 158 3.07 7.43 12.14
N LEU A 159 2.71 8.68 12.42
CA LEU A 159 1.32 9.13 12.47
C LEU A 159 0.62 9.03 11.11
N SER A 160 1.36 9.21 10.01
CA SER A 160 0.80 9.11 8.65
C SER A 160 0.30 7.69 8.32
N LEU A 161 0.90 6.65 8.91
CA LEU A 161 0.48 5.25 8.74
C LEU A 161 -0.89 4.94 9.37
N ASN A 162 -1.34 5.80 10.29
CA ASN A 162 -2.63 5.67 10.96
C ASN A 162 -3.73 6.53 10.31
N LYS A 163 -3.41 7.23 9.22
CA LYS A 163 -4.41 7.95 8.40
C LYS A 163 -5.04 7.03 7.36
N GLU A 164 -6.23 7.38 6.91
CA GLU A 164 -6.83 6.70 5.75
C GLU A 164 -5.99 6.98 4.49
N ALA A 165 -5.69 5.93 3.74
CA ALA A 165 -4.90 6.06 2.52
C ALA A 165 -5.70 6.72 1.40
N PHE A 166 -5.02 7.50 0.58
CA PHE A 166 -5.60 8.04 -0.64
C PHE A 166 -5.96 6.92 -1.63
N PHE A 167 -6.96 7.18 -2.44
CA PHE A 167 -7.37 6.27 -3.50
C PHE A 167 -6.96 6.83 -4.85
N ASP A 168 -5.84 6.34 -5.37
CA ASP A 168 -5.26 6.80 -6.62
C ASP A 168 -5.53 5.80 -7.75
N ILE A 169 -5.83 6.33 -8.91
CA ILE A 169 -5.90 5.62 -10.20
C ILE A 169 -4.92 6.26 -11.17
N ARG A 170 -4.52 5.53 -12.21
CA ARG A 170 -3.81 6.09 -13.36
C ARG A 170 -4.55 5.82 -14.65
N ILE A 171 -4.34 6.67 -15.62
CA ILE A 171 -4.82 6.43 -16.98
C ILE A 171 -3.97 5.36 -17.68
N ASN A 172 -4.54 4.69 -18.66
CA ASN A 172 -3.88 3.81 -19.60
C ASN A 172 -3.73 4.49 -20.95
N LYS A 173 -2.55 4.98 -21.29
CA LYS A 173 -2.28 5.74 -22.52
C LYS A 173 -2.42 4.91 -23.80
N LEU A 174 -2.43 3.57 -23.71
CA LEU A 174 -2.77 2.71 -24.85
C LEU A 174 -4.24 2.87 -25.29
N LYS A 175 -5.11 3.42 -24.41
CA LYS A 175 -6.56 3.52 -24.67
C LYS A 175 -7.11 4.93 -24.53
N ILE A 176 -6.48 5.79 -23.74
CA ILE A 176 -6.95 7.13 -23.39
C ILE A 176 -5.82 8.12 -23.63
N LYS A 177 -6.13 9.24 -24.28
CA LYS A 177 -5.12 10.23 -24.64
C LYS A 177 -4.62 11.04 -23.46
N SER A 178 -5.51 11.42 -22.54
CA SER A 178 -5.16 12.30 -21.45
C SER A 178 -5.93 11.99 -20.15
N ARG A 179 -5.42 12.47 -19.02
CA ARG A 179 -6.12 12.37 -17.73
C ARG A 179 -7.28 13.36 -17.60
N GLU A 180 -7.29 14.44 -18.41
CA GLU A 180 -8.35 15.42 -18.51
C GLU A 180 -9.65 14.75 -18.99
N GLU A 181 -9.55 13.86 -19.99
CA GLU A 181 -10.67 13.07 -20.50
C GLU A 181 -11.28 12.18 -19.39
N ILE A 182 -10.45 11.48 -18.64
CA ILE A 182 -10.93 10.63 -17.52
C ILE A 182 -11.51 11.48 -16.39
N LYS A 183 -10.90 12.62 -16.08
CA LYS A 183 -11.41 13.55 -15.06
C LYS A 183 -12.80 14.05 -15.40
N ALA A 184 -13.02 14.50 -16.64
CA ALA A 184 -14.32 14.94 -17.10
C ALA A 184 -15.38 13.84 -16.96
N LEU A 185 -15.09 12.63 -17.47
CA LEU A 185 -16.01 11.47 -17.36
C LEU A 185 -16.36 11.08 -15.92
N LEU A 186 -15.44 11.24 -14.97
CA LEU A 186 -15.69 10.95 -13.55
C LEU A 186 -16.49 12.08 -12.89
N GLN A 187 -16.25 13.35 -13.26
CA GLN A 187 -17.00 14.50 -12.76
C GLN A 187 -18.46 14.49 -13.24
N ASP A 188 -18.73 14.09 -14.47
CA ASP A 188 -20.08 13.95 -15.03
C ASP A 188 -20.97 12.99 -14.22
N ILE A 189 -20.38 12.03 -13.53
CA ILE A 189 -21.07 11.10 -12.62
C ILE A 189 -20.91 11.48 -11.15
N ASN A 190 -20.58 12.74 -10.85
CA ASN A 190 -20.44 13.29 -9.50
C ASN A 190 -19.42 12.58 -8.61
N ILE A 191 -18.32 12.09 -9.20
CA ILE A 191 -17.17 11.57 -8.43
C ILE A 191 -16.15 12.71 -8.29
N PRO A 192 -15.91 13.22 -7.06
CA PRO A 192 -14.91 14.27 -6.85
C PRO A 192 -13.52 13.69 -7.07
N VAL A 193 -12.78 14.27 -8.00
CA VAL A 193 -11.43 13.84 -8.37
C VAL A 193 -10.49 15.02 -8.53
N GLU A 194 -9.23 14.81 -8.22
CA GLU A 194 -8.13 15.74 -8.40
C GLU A 194 -7.02 15.07 -9.22
N TYR A 195 -6.16 15.86 -9.85
CA TYR A 195 -4.93 15.31 -10.42
C TYR A 195 -4.00 14.89 -9.30
N SER A 196 -3.34 13.73 -9.45
CA SER A 196 -2.22 13.37 -8.59
C SER A 196 -1.16 14.48 -8.64
N LYS A 197 -0.59 14.81 -7.50
CA LYS A 197 0.30 15.96 -7.37
C LYS A 197 1.59 15.81 -8.19
N TYR A 198 2.14 14.62 -8.21
CA TYR A 198 3.46 14.35 -8.80
C TYR A 198 3.40 13.49 -10.05
N SER A 199 2.46 12.54 -10.12
CA SER A 199 2.34 11.66 -11.29
C SER A 199 1.58 12.33 -12.44
N PRO A 200 2.18 12.42 -13.64
CA PRO A 200 1.49 12.96 -14.81
C PRO A 200 0.36 12.05 -15.33
N LEU A 201 0.28 10.81 -14.88
CA LEU A 201 -0.74 9.84 -15.28
C LEU A 201 -1.84 9.66 -14.21
N GLY A 202 -1.62 10.20 -13.02
CA GLY A 202 -2.42 9.93 -11.85
C GLY A 202 -3.63 10.83 -11.69
N ILE A 203 -4.68 10.23 -11.13
CA ILE A 203 -5.90 10.91 -10.67
C ILE A 203 -6.18 10.39 -9.25
N ARG A 204 -6.42 11.30 -8.31
CA ARG A 204 -6.77 10.99 -6.93
C ARG A 204 -8.27 11.17 -6.72
N LEU A 205 -8.92 10.18 -6.16
CA LEU A 205 -10.31 10.24 -5.77
C LEU A 205 -10.41 10.70 -4.31
N SER A 206 -11.24 11.71 -4.05
CA SER A 206 -11.44 12.26 -2.71
C SER A 206 -12.11 11.26 -1.74
N LYS A 207 -12.78 10.25 -2.29
CA LYS A 207 -13.45 9.19 -1.53
C LYS A 207 -13.23 7.85 -2.22
N ARG A 208 -13.12 6.78 -1.43
CA ARG A 208 -13.09 5.42 -1.97
C ARG A 208 -14.40 5.14 -2.71
N PHE A 209 -14.28 4.81 -3.98
CA PHE A 209 -15.38 4.50 -4.89
C PHE A 209 -15.18 3.09 -5.46
N PRO A 210 -16.24 2.29 -5.66
CA PRO A 210 -16.14 0.93 -6.22
C PRO A 210 -15.85 0.99 -7.73
N ILE A 211 -14.74 1.60 -8.10
CA ILE A 211 -14.32 1.90 -9.48
C ILE A 211 -14.19 0.62 -10.34
N GLU A 212 -13.91 -0.54 -9.72
CA GLU A 212 -13.82 -1.84 -10.40
C GLU A 212 -15.14 -2.23 -11.09
N GLY A 213 -16.28 -1.76 -10.57
CA GLY A 213 -17.60 -1.93 -11.18
C GLY A 213 -17.86 -0.99 -12.36
N HIS A 214 -17.08 0.07 -12.51
CA HIS A 214 -17.29 1.12 -13.50
C HIS A 214 -16.73 0.74 -14.88
N GLN A 215 -17.34 1.24 -15.97
CA GLN A 215 -16.93 0.91 -17.34
C GLN A 215 -15.51 1.34 -17.67
N LEU A 216 -15.04 2.49 -17.16
CA LEU A 216 -13.66 2.95 -17.34
C LEU A 216 -12.64 1.91 -16.88
N PHE A 217 -12.90 1.23 -15.75
CA PHE A 217 -12.04 0.17 -15.25
C PHE A 217 -12.22 -1.12 -16.04
N LYS A 218 -13.47 -1.54 -16.30
CA LYS A 218 -13.77 -2.76 -17.07
C LYS A 218 -13.19 -2.73 -18.48
N ASN A 219 -13.21 -1.55 -19.11
CA ASN A 219 -12.64 -1.32 -20.44
C ASN A 219 -11.12 -1.17 -20.43
N GLY A 220 -10.50 -1.09 -19.24
CA GLY A 220 -9.05 -0.91 -19.09
C GLY A 220 -8.54 0.48 -19.46
N ASN A 221 -9.40 1.50 -19.40
CA ASN A 221 -9.03 2.91 -19.60
C ASN A 221 -8.21 3.44 -18.41
N ILE A 222 -8.44 2.87 -17.23
CA ILE A 222 -7.78 3.22 -15.98
C ILE A 222 -7.33 1.97 -15.22
N GLU A 223 -6.31 2.14 -14.37
CA GLU A 223 -5.82 1.14 -13.43
C GLU A 223 -5.73 1.72 -12.02
N ILE A 224 -6.04 0.89 -11.00
CA ILE A 224 -5.84 1.27 -9.59
C ILE A 224 -4.37 1.10 -9.29
N GLN A 225 -3.68 2.21 -8.98
CA GLN A 225 -2.27 2.21 -8.62
C GLN A 225 -1.93 3.46 -7.80
N GLY A 226 -1.29 3.29 -6.64
CA GLY A 226 -0.83 4.39 -5.81
C GLY A 226 0.18 5.29 -6.51
N GLU A 227 0.15 6.58 -6.23
CA GLU A 227 0.96 7.60 -6.90
C GLU A 227 2.46 7.28 -6.81
N ALA A 228 2.99 6.88 -5.64
CA ALA A 228 4.40 6.52 -5.49
C ALA A 228 4.84 5.36 -6.42
N SER A 229 3.98 4.34 -6.59
CA SER A 229 4.25 3.23 -7.51
C SER A 229 4.20 3.65 -8.98
N GLN A 230 3.36 4.64 -9.34
CA GLN A 230 3.35 5.24 -10.67
C GLN A 230 4.67 5.96 -10.95
N LEU A 231 5.09 6.83 -10.01
CA LEU A 231 6.36 7.57 -10.11
C LEU A 231 7.57 6.64 -10.22
N ALA A 232 7.61 5.61 -9.38
CA ALA A 232 8.68 4.60 -9.43
C ALA A 232 8.81 3.95 -10.82
N SER A 233 7.68 3.71 -11.50
CA SER A 233 7.68 3.12 -12.84
C SER A 233 8.06 4.13 -13.93
N LEU A 234 7.64 5.38 -13.81
CA LEU A 234 7.95 6.47 -14.76
C LEU A 234 9.45 6.81 -14.76
N LEU A 235 10.08 6.77 -13.59
CA LEU A 235 11.52 7.04 -13.40
C LEU A 235 12.44 6.02 -14.06
N LEU A 236 11.91 4.85 -14.48
CA LEU A 236 12.71 3.81 -15.12
C LEU A 236 13.19 4.16 -16.53
N ASP A 237 12.61 5.19 -17.14
CA ASP A 237 12.99 5.69 -18.48
C ASP A 237 13.00 4.59 -19.55
N VAL A 238 11.98 3.73 -19.56
CA VAL A 238 11.85 2.73 -20.61
C VAL A 238 11.45 3.37 -21.93
N LYS A 239 11.94 2.80 -23.02
CA LYS A 239 11.65 3.26 -24.39
C LYS A 239 11.02 2.12 -25.21
N PRO A 240 10.23 2.45 -26.25
CA PRO A 240 9.76 1.45 -27.21
C PRO A 240 10.93 0.64 -27.81
N GLY A 241 10.77 -0.67 -27.84
CA GLY A 241 11.78 -1.59 -28.39
C GLY A 241 12.72 -2.22 -27.36
N MET A 242 12.78 -1.72 -26.13
CA MET A 242 13.62 -2.27 -25.07
C MET A 242 13.21 -3.69 -24.67
N SER A 243 14.18 -4.47 -24.19
CA SER A 243 14.00 -5.74 -23.47
C SER A 243 14.07 -5.49 -21.97
N VAL A 244 12.96 -5.73 -21.25
CA VAL A 244 12.82 -5.43 -19.82
C VAL A 244 12.53 -6.70 -19.04
N ALA A 245 13.15 -6.89 -17.88
CA ALA A 245 12.75 -7.91 -16.90
C ALA A 245 12.13 -7.24 -15.67
N ASP A 246 10.92 -7.69 -15.28
CA ASP A 246 10.19 -7.27 -14.08
C ASP A 246 10.21 -8.43 -13.09
N ILE A 247 11.13 -8.37 -12.12
CA ILE A 247 11.33 -9.40 -11.10
C ILE A 247 10.40 -9.11 -9.92
N CYS A 248 9.71 -10.15 -9.44
CA CYS A 248 8.64 -10.06 -8.43
C CYS A 248 7.43 -9.24 -8.93
N SER A 249 7.07 -9.44 -10.20
CA SER A 249 6.08 -8.63 -10.92
C SER A 249 4.67 -8.65 -10.31
N GLY A 250 4.37 -9.60 -9.41
CA GLY A 250 3.10 -9.71 -8.73
C GLY A 250 1.91 -9.83 -9.69
N ALA A 251 0.91 -8.98 -9.49
CA ALA A 251 -0.26 -8.88 -10.38
C ALA A 251 -0.03 -7.93 -11.57
N GLY A 252 1.22 -7.66 -11.94
CA GLY A 252 1.60 -6.94 -13.15
C GLY A 252 1.42 -5.43 -13.12
N GLY A 253 1.33 -4.81 -11.94
CA GLY A 253 1.08 -3.36 -11.82
C GLY A 253 2.13 -2.51 -12.52
N LYS A 254 3.42 -2.84 -12.33
CA LYS A 254 4.54 -2.17 -12.99
C LYS A 254 4.69 -2.61 -14.44
N SER A 255 4.58 -3.90 -14.74
CA SER A 255 4.59 -4.39 -16.13
C SER A 255 3.54 -3.67 -17.01
N LEU A 256 2.34 -3.38 -16.47
CA LEU A 256 1.28 -2.65 -17.17
C LEU A 256 1.67 -1.22 -17.54
N ILE A 257 2.26 -0.46 -16.63
CA ILE A 257 2.67 0.92 -16.90
C ILE A 257 3.91 0.96 -17.81
N LEU A 258 4.83 -0.02 -17.69
CA LEU A 258 5.99 -0.13 -18.59
C LEU A 258 5.54 -0.46 -20.02
N ALA A 259 4.60 -1.38 -20.20
CA ALA A 259 4.04 -1.70 -21.52
C ALA A 259 3.31 -0.51 -22.15
N ASP A 260 2.64 0.29 -21.33
CA ASP A 260 1.99 1.55 -21.73
C ASP A 260 3.03 2.56 -22.25
N ILE A 261 4.10 2.82 -21.47
CA ILE A 261 5.19 3.74 -21.85
C ILE A 261 5.90 3.22 -23.12
N MET A 262 6.14 1.92 -23.21
CA MET A 262 6.75 1.28 -24.37
C MET A 262 5.82 1.21 -25.59
N ASN A 263 4.57 1.64 -25.47
CA ASN A 263 3.56 1.55 -26.53
C ASN A 263 3.46 0.14 -27.14
N ASN A 264 3.48 -0.89 -26.28
CA ASN A 264 3.50 -2.30 -26.64
C ASN A 264 4.67 -2.75 -27.57
N LYS A 265 5.72 -1.95 -27.70
CA LYS A 265 6.90 -2.28 -28.53
C LYS A 265 8.05 -2.77 -27.65
N GLY A 266 8.78 -3.79 -28.12
CA GLY A 266 9.80 -4.48 -27.32
C GLY A 266 9.21 -5.64 -26.52
N ARG A 267 9.90 -6.07 -25.46
CA ARG A 267 9.53 -7.25 -24.66
C ARG A 267 9.66 -6.95 -23.16
N ILE A 268 8.68 -7.40 -22.39
CA ILE A 268 8.74 -7.40 -20.93
C ILE A 268 8.63 -8.85 -20.44
N LEU A 269 9.62 -9.33 -19.70
CA LEU A 269 9.61 -10.64 -19.02
C LEU A 269 9.22 -10.42 -17.55
N SER A 270 8.00 -10.79 -17.19
CA SER A 270 7.48 -10.70 -15.82
C SER A 270 7.69 -12.02 -15.08
N LEU A 271 8.50 -12.00 -14.02
CA LEU A 271 8.83 -13.15 -13.18
C LEU A 271 8.14 -13.04 -11.82
N ASP A 272 7.49 -14.09 -11.37
CA ASP A 272 6.94 -14.19 -10.00
C ASP A 272 6.92 -15.65 -9.53
N THR A 273 7.01 -15.86 -8.22
CA THR A 273 6.90 -17.18 -7.59
C THR A 273 5.46 -17.57 -7.28
N ASN A 274 4.50 -16.64 -7.39
CA ASN A 274 3.10 -16.84 -7.06
C ASN A 274 2.23 -16.97 -8.31
N LYS A 275 1.81 -18.22 -8.60
CA LYS A 275 0.97 -18.56 -9.76
C LYS A 275 -0.32 -17.72 -9.82
N LYS A 276 -1.03 -17.56 -8.69
CA LYS A 276 -2.28 -16.81 -8.62
C LYS A 276 -2.10 -15.33 -8.96
N ARG A 277 -0.99 -14.72 -8.53
CA ARG A 277 -0.65 -13.34 -8.91
C ARG A 277 -0.41 -13.20 -10.41
N LEU A 278 0.32 -14.13 -11.03
CA LEU A 278 0.53 -14.14 -12.48
C LEU A 278 -0.77 -14.39 -13.28
N GLU A 279 -1.68 -15.21 -12.77
CA GLU A 279 -3.02 -15.39 -13.36
C GLU A 279 -3.81 -14.07 -13.31
N ASN A 280 -3.82 -13.39 -12.17
CA ASN A 280 -4.44 -12.07 -12.03
C ASN A 280 -3.79 -11.04 -12.97
N ALA A 281 -2.47 -11.06 -13.14
CA ALA A 281 -1.76 -10.23 -14.10
C ALA A 281 -2.27 -10.47 -15.53
N SER A 282 -2.54 -11.73 -15.93
CA SER A 282 -3.10 -12.06 -17.25
C SER A 282 -4.40 -11.33 -17.55
N VAL A 283 -5.32 -11.36 -16.58
CA VAL A 283 -6.63 -10.70 -16.71
C VAL A 283 -6.46 -9.19 -16.88
N ARG A 284 -5.57 -8.59 -16.08
CA ARG A 284 -5.29 -7.14 -16.12
C ARG A 284 -4.62 -6.73 -17.42
N LEU A 285 -3.61 -7.46 -17.86
CA LEU A 285 -2.89 -7.21 -19.13
C LEU A 285 -3.86 -7.26 -20.33
N LYS A 286 -4.71 -8.29 -20.41
CA LYS A 286 -5.74 -8.42 -21.45
C LYS A 286 -6.71 -7.23 -21.41
N ARG A 287 -7.21 -6.87 -20.24
CA ARG A 287 -8.12 -5.72 -20.05
C ARG A 287 -7.48 -4.41 -20.51
N ALA A 288 -6.21 -4.20 -20.19
CA ALA A 288 -5.46 -3.00 -20.54
C ALA A 288 -5.03 -2.95 -22.03
N GLY A 289 -5.17 -4.03 -22.79
CA GLY A 289 -4.70 -4.11 -24.17
C GLY A 289 -3.19 -4.29 -24.31
N VAL A 290 -2.55 -4.86 -23.31
CA VAL A 290 -1.12 -5.14 -23.28
C VAL A 290 -0.83 -6.53 -23.88
N HIS A 291 0.12 -6.62 -24.82
CA HIS A 291 0.46 -7.87 -25.50
C HIS A 291 1.97 -8.14 -25.62
N ASN A 292 2.85 -7.25 -25.14
CA ASN A 292 4.30 -7.43 -25.16
C ASN A 292 4.87 -7.95 -23.83
N VAL A 293 4.02 -8.51 -22.93
CA VAL A 293 4.43 -9.05 -21.63
C VAL A 293 4.36 -10.58 -21.64
N GLU A 294 5.51 -11.22 -21.49
CA GLU A 294 5.63 -12.64 -21.19
C GLU A 294 5.62 -12.84 -19.67
N ARG A 295 4.79 -13.73 -19.16
CA ARG A 295 4.72 -14.07 -17.73
C ARG A 295 5.32 -15.43 -17.48
N ARG A 296 6.24 -15.53 -16.54
CA ARG A 296 6.91 -16.78 -16.21
C ARG A 296 6.87 -17.05 -14.71
N LEU A 297 6.30 -18.19 -14.34
CA LEU A 297 6.37 -18.71 -12.98
C LEU A 297 7.78 -19.25 -12.72
N VAL A 298 8.41 -18.78 -11.64
CA VAL A 298 9.71 -19.27 -11.20
C VAL A 298 9.62 -19.88 -9.79
N LYS A 299 10.56 -20.76 -9.45
CA LYS A 299 10.67 -21.30 -8.09
C LYS A 299 11.34 -20.27 -7.17
N PRO A 300 11.16 -20.32 -5.85
CA PRO A 300 11.83 -19.38 -4.94
C PRO A 300 13.35 -19.32 -5.11
N ASN A 301 13.99 -20.45 -5.36
CA ASN A 301 15.44 -20.59 -5.57
C ASN A 301 15.85 -20.66 -7.07
N TRP A 302 15.06 -20.01 -7.96
CA TRP A 302 15.39 -19.98 -9.39
C TRP A 302 16.79 -19.41 -9.66
N ASN A 303 17.42 -19.87 -10.73
CA ASN A 303 18.67 -19.34 -11.23
C ASN A 303 18.45 -18.47 -12.48
N VAL A 304 19.47 -17.71 -12.86
CA VAL A 304 19.41 -16.79 -14.02
C VAL A 304 19.79 -17.46 -15.34
N SER A 305 20.02 -18.77 -15.34
CA SER A 305 20.49 -19.50 -16.52
C SER A 305 19.65 -19.20 -17.77
N GLY A 306 20.33 -18.77 -18.82
CA GLY A 306 19.71 -18.34 -20.06
C GLY A 306 19.07 -16.96 -20.07
N LEU A 307 19.23 -16.19 -18.97
CA LEU A 307 18.74 -14.80 -18.85
C LEU A 307 19.88 -13.78 -18.69
N GLU A 308 21.11 -14.23 -18.59
CA GLU A 308 22.29 -13.39 -18.37
C GLU A 308 22.52 -12.42 -19.53
N ASN A 309 22.86 -11.18 -19.20
CA ASN A 309 23.20 -10.10 -20.11
C ASN A 309 22.18 -9.83 -21.24
N LYS A 310 20.88 -10.02 -20.97
CA LYS A 310 19.83 -9.97 -22.01
C LYS A 310 18.90 -8.76 -21.94
N PHE A 311 18.94 -7.99 -20.86
CA PHE A 311 17.94 -6.96 -20.64
C PHE A 311 18.55 -5.57 -20.58
N ASP A 312 17.94 -4.65 -21.31
CA ASP A 312 18.29 -3.22 -21.27
C ASP A 312 17.91 -2.60 -19.92
N LEU A 313 16.87 -3.14 -19.28
CA LEU A 313 16.46 -2.80 -17.92
C LEU A 313 16.03 -4.06 -17.15
N VAL A 314 16.57 -4.21 -15.96
CA VAL A 314 16.05 -5.18 -14.97
C VAL A 314 15.48 -4.40 -13.80
N LEU A 315 14.18 -4.60 -13.54
CA LEU A 315 13.45 -4.03 -12.43
C LEU A 315 13.26 -5.08 -11.34
N ILE A 316 13.55 -4.71 -10.10
CA ILE A 316 13.21 -5.49 -8.90
C ILE A 316 12.20 -4.68 -8.08
N ASP A 317 10.93 -5.10 -8.10
CA ASP A 317 9.93 -4.66 -7.12
C ASP A 317 9.98 -5.65 -5.94
N ALA A 318 10.98 -5.47 -5.07
CA ALA A 318 11.37 -6.49 -4.12
C ALA A 318 10.28 -6.76 -3.08
N PRO A 319 10.10 -8.04 -2.67
CA PRO A 319 9.28 -8.34 -1.50
C PRO A 319 9.88 -7.63 -0.28
N CYS A 320 9.04 -6.90 0.45
CA CYS A 320 9.45 -6.06 1.56
C CYS A 320 8.38 -6.04 2.66
N SER A 321 8.67 -5.37 3.78
CA SER A 321 7.70 -5.15 4.86
C SER A 321 6.40 -4.50 4.36
N GLY A 322 6.49 -3.70 3.30
CA GLY A 322 5.38 -2.92 2.78
C GLY A 322 4.93 -1.78 3.70
N ILE A 323 5.73 -1.43 4.71
CA ILE A 323 5.37 -0.43 5.74
C ILE A 323 4.95 0.90 5.15
N GLY A 324 5.51 1.29 4.00
CA GLY A 324 5.12 2.51 3.30
C GLY A 324 3.66 2.53 2.83
N THR A 325 3.00 1.37 2.82
CA THR A 325 1.60 1.19 2.38
C THR A 325 0.66 0.73 3.50
N TRP A 326 1.12 0.67 4.77
CA TRP A 326 0.30 0.18 5.89
C TRP A 326 -0.91 1.06 6.20
N SER A 327 -0.93 2.30 5.77
CA SER A 327 -2.13 3.13 5.76
C SER A 327 -3.28 2.51 4.94
N ARG A 328 -2.96 1.75 3.87
CA ARG A 328 -3.93 1.00 3.03
C ARG A 328 -4.28 -0.37 3.63
N SER A 329 -3.32 -1.00 4.30
CA SER A 329 -3.41 -2.36 4.83
C SER A 329 -2.94 -2.38 6.29
N PRO A 330 -3.72 -1.79 7.22
CA PRO A 330 -3.33 -1.71 8.63
C PRO A 330 -3.23 -3.08 9.30
N ASP A 331 -3.85 -4.11 8.73
CA ASP A 331 -3.75 -5.50 9.15
C ASP A 331 -2.33 -6.08 9.00
N SER A 332 -1.52 -5.54 8.10
CA SER A 332 -0.15 -6.03 7.86
C SER A 332 0.74 -5.98 9.10
N ARG A 333 0.49 -5.02 10.01
CA ARG A 333 1.26 -4.86 11.25
C ARG A 333 1.10 -5.99 12.26
N PHE A 334 -0.05 -6.69 12.25
CA PHE A 334 -0.34 -7.76 13.22
C PHE A 334 0.40 -9.07 12.92
N ASN A 335 0.77 -9.26 11.65
CA ASN A 335 1.44 -10.47 11.17
C ASN A 335 2.90 -10.21 10.77
N PHE A 336 3.49 -9.10 11.21
CA PHE A 336 4.86 -8.72 10.87
C PHE A 336 5.74 -8.66 12.11
N ASP A 337 6.86 -9.38 12.09
CA ASP A 337 7.83 -9.47 13.18
C ASP A 337 9.27 -9.21 12.68
N GLN A 338 10.21 -9.10 13.61
CA GLN A 338 11.63 -8.87 13.33
C GLN A 338 12.25 -9.99 12.49
N LYS A 339 11.80 -11.23 12.67
CA LYS A 339 12.29 -12.38 11.90
C LYS A 339 11.91 -12.24 10.42
N LYS A 340 10.64 -11.89 10.14
CA LYS A 340 10.18 -11.62 8.77
C LYS A 340 10.95 -10.49 8.12
N LEU A 341 11.24 -9.40 8.86
CA LEU A 341 12.07 -8.32 8.34
C LEU A 341 13.46 -8.83 7.93
N ASN A 342 14.11 -9.59 8.80
CA ASN A 342 15.45 -10.14 8.53
C ASN A 342 15.45 -11.10 7.32
N ASP A 343 14.40 -11.92 7.18
CA ASP A 343 14.26 -12.83 6.04
C ASP A 343 14.05 -12.07 4.74
N LEU A 344 13.24 -11.00 4.74
CA LEU A 344 13.05 -10.12 3.58
C LEU A 344 14.34 -9.42 3.16
N ILE A 345 15.12 -8.90 4.10
CA ILE A 345 16.43 -8.27 3.85
C ILE A 345 17.38 -9.24 3.12
N LYS A 346 17.41 -10.53 3.51
CA LYS A 346 18.21 -11.57 2.84
C LYS A 346 17.72 -11.80 1.40
N ILE A 347 16.40 -11.98 1.23
CA ILE A 347 15.78 -12.17 -0.09
C ILE A 347 16.08 -10.97 -1.02
N GLN A 348 16.00 -9.76 -0.53
CA GLN A 348 16.30 -8.53 -1.29
C GLN A 348 17.77 -8.52 -1.78
N SER A 349 18.72 -8.88 -0.91
CA SER A 349 20.13 -8.98 -1.28
C SER A 349 20.40 -10.05 -2.36
N GLU A 350 19.74 -11.21 -2.26
CA GLU A 350 19.82 -12.28 -3.25
C GLU A 350 19.23 -11.86 -4.59
N LEU A 351 18.07 -11.19 -4.58
CA LEU A 351 17.43 -10.68 -5.79
C LEU A 351 18.29 -9.64 -6.51
N LEU A 352 18.93 -8.71 -5.77
CA LEU A 352 19.88 -7.76 -6.33
C LEU A 352 21.03 -8.45 -7.04
N SER A 353 21.60 -9.49 -6.41
CA SER A 353 22.69 -10.27 -7.00
C SER A 353 22.25 -11.02 -8.26
N LYS A 354 21.06 -11.64 -8.27
CA LYS A 354 20.52 -12.33 -9.45
C LYS A 354 20.20 -11.35 -10.58
N ALA A 355 19.57 -10.25 -10.26
CA ALA A 355 19.16 -9.24 -11.24
C ALA A 355 20.36 -8.57 -11.92
N SER A 356 21.44 -8.32 -11.19
CA SER A 356 22.65 -7.71 -11.77
C SER A 356 23.25 -8.55 -12.90
N MET A 357 23.20 -9.90 -12.82
CA MET A 357 23.66 -10.79 -13.86
C MET A 357 22.80 -10.76 -15.14
N MET A 358 21.52 -10.35 -15.02
CA MET A 358 20.60 -10.29 -16.15
C MET A 358 20.72 -9.01 -16.98
N VAL A 359 21.29 -7.95 -16.41
CA VAL A 359 21.46 -6.66 -17.08
C VAL A 359 22.47 -6.77 -18.21
N ALA A 360 22.14 -6.32 -19.42
CA ALA A 360 23.08 -6.24 -20.53
C ALA A 360 24.19 -5.21 -20.27
N PRO A 361 25.36 -5.33 -20.88
CA PRO A 361 26.37 -4.26 -20.88
C PRO A 361 25.74 -2.93 -21.35
N GLY A 362 25.87 -1.87 -20.57
CA GLY A 362 25.23 -0.59 -20.83
C GLY A 362 23.73 -0.53 -20.42
N GLY A 363 23.16 -1.62 -19.89
CA GLY A 363 21.80 -1.67 -19.38
C GLY A 363 21.67 -1.10 -17.97
N LYS A 364 20.44 -1.03 -17.46
CA LYS A 364 20.09 -0.46 -16.15
C LYS A 364 19.53 -1.52 -15.20
N LEU A 365 19.86 -1.40 -13.91
CA LEU A 365 19.26 -2.14 -12.81
C LEU A 365 18.48 -1.17 -11.94
N ALA A 366 17.20 -1.43 -11.72
CA ALA A 366 16.36 -0.66 -10.83
C ALA A 366 15.92 -1.51 -9.62
N TYR A 367 16.15 -1.00 -8.42
CA TYR A 367 15.71 -1.59 -7.17
C TYR A 367 14.69 -0.68 -6.51
N MET A 368 13.57 -1.25 -6.09
CA MET A 368 12.52 -0.52 -5.39
C MET A 368 11.79 -1.37 -4.38
N VAL A 369 11.31 -0.71 -3.33
CA VAL A 369 10.48 -1.30 -2.27
C VAL A 369 9.39 -0.30 -1.84
N CYS A 370 8.20 -0.81 -1.55
CA CYS A 370 7.14 -0.01 -0.90
C CYS A 370 7.37 0.04 0.63
N SER A 371 8.59 0.37 1.00
CA SER A 371 9.09 0.53 2.35
C SER A 371 9.97 1.78 2.42
N PHE A 372 10.06 2.34 3.60
CA PHE A 372 10.96 3.44 3.91
C PHE A 372 11.97 3.08 5.01
N LEU A 373 12.05 1.78 5.37
CA LEU A 373 13.05 1.31 6.33
C LEU A 373 14.44 1.32 5.67
N ILE A 374 15.43 1.86 6.38
CA ILE A 374 16.79 1.98 5.85
C ILE A 374 17.38 0.59 5.53
N GLU A 375 17.03 -0.43 6.33
CA GLU A 375 17.49 -1.81 6.17
C GLU A 375 17.00 -2.45 4.87
N GLU A 376 15.83 -2.03 4.36
CA GLU A 376 15.26 -2.52 3.10
C GLU A 376 15.61 -1.63 1.89
N GLY A 377 16.07 -0.40 2.13
CA GLY A 377 16.45 0.59 1.12
C GLY A 377 17.94 0.87 1.10
N GLY A 378 18.36 1.92 1.80
CA GLY A 378 19.73 2.44 1.77
C GLY A 378 20.80 1.39 2.05
N ASP A 379 20.62 0.55 3.09
CA ASP A 379 21.58 -0.48 3.46
C ASP A 379 21.74 -1.55 2.38
N GLN A 380 20.67 -1.90 1.65
CA GLN A 380 20.75 -2.82 0.51
C GLN A 380 21.58 -2.24 -0.62
N ILE A 381 21.40 -0.95 -0.90
CA ILE A 381 22.12 -0.26 -1.96
C ILE A 381 23.60 -0.10 -1.63
N GLU A 382 23.94 0.26 -0.39
CA GLU A 382 25.35 0.35 0.00
C GLU A 382 26.05 -1.01 -0.08
N LYS A 383 25.44 -2.08 0.41
CA LYS A 383 25.98 -3.45 0.26
C LYS A 383 26.13 -3.88 -1.20
N PHE A 384 25.18 -3.51 -2.06
CA PHE A 384 25.25 -3.80 -3.49
C PHE A 384 26.39 -3.03 -4.15
N LYS A 385 26.57 -1.75 -3.84
CA LYS A 385 27.65 -0.88 -4.35
C LYS A 385 29.03 -1.42 -3.98
N GLU A 386 29.23 -1.82 -2.73
CA GLU A 386 30.52 -2.36 -2.26
C GLU A 386 30.93 -3.59 -3.05
N LYS A 387 29.98 -4.50 -3.36
CA LYS A 387 30.25 -5.73 -4.10
C LYS A 387 30.43 -5.52 -5.60
N ASN A 388 29.78 -4.51 -6.18
CA ASN A 388 29.65 -4.37 -7.63
C ASN A 388 30.22 -3.03 -8.18
N LYS A 389 31.05 -2.33 -7.42
CA LYS A 389 31.58 -0.99 -7.77
C LYS A 389 32.34 -0.91 -9.09
N ILE A 390 32.88 -2.04 -9.57
CA ILE A 390 33.62 -2.11 -10.84
C ILE A 390 32.64 -2.16 -12.01
N GLU A 391 31.55 -2.92 -11.88
CA GLU A 391 30.60 -3.19 -12.97
C GLU A 391 29.45 -2.19 -13.03
N PHE A 392 29.04 -1.63 -11.90
CA PHE A 392 27.88 -0.77 -11.79
C PHE A 392 28.22 0.61 -11.23
N SER A 393 27.55 1.63 -11.76
CA SER A 393 27.57 3.00 -11.23
C SER A 393 26.16 3.43 -10.88
N GLU A 394 25.98 4.03 -9.71
CA GLU A 394 24.68 4.52 -9.24
C GLU A 394 24.24 5.73 -10.05
N ILE A 395 23.00 5.70 -10.55
CA ILE A 395 22.36 6.79 -11.29
C ILE A 395 21.75 7.79 -10.31
N ASN A 396 21.88 9.08 -10.60
CA ASN A 396 21.24 10.12 -9.82
C ASN A 396 19.75 10.21 -10.16
N MET A 397 18.88 9.89 -9.21
CA MET A 397 17.43 9.86 -9.42
C MET A 397 16.81 11.27 -9.58
N HIS A 398 17.48 12.33 -9.13
CA HIS A 398 17.09 13.70 -9.46
C HIS A 398 17.23 13.98 -10.97
N ASN A 399 18.35 13.56 -11.56
CA ASN A 399 18.52 13.67 -13.02
C ASN A 399 17.45 12.85 -13.75
N MET A 400 17.17 11.63 -13.29
CA MET A 400 16.11 10.80 -13.87
C MET A 400 14.73 11.49 -13.80
N TRP A 401 14.44 12.20 -12.74
CA TRP A 401 13.21 13.01 -12.64
C TRP A 401 13.15 14.10 -13.69
N ASN A 402 14.26 14.83 -13.86
CA ASN A 402 14.35 15.91 -14.84
C ASN A 402 14.23 15.41 -16.28
N ASP A 403 14.72 14.19 -16.53
CA ASP A 403 14.66 13.58 -17.87
C ASP A 403 13.30 12.91 -18.17
N THR A 404 12.54 12.51 -17.15
CA THR A 404 11.31 11.70 -17.33
C THR A 404 10.04 12.40 -16.91
N ILE A 405 9.95 12.94 -15.69
CA ILE A 405 8.71 13.46 -15.09
C ILE A 405 8.55 14.96 -15.33
N LEU A 406 9.61 15.73 -15.13
CA LEU A 406 9.57 17.18 -15.36
C LEU A 406 9.06 17.57 -16.76
N PRO A 407 9.48 16.91 -17.87
CA PRO A 407 8.97 17.24 -19.20
C PRO A 407 7.49 16.91 -19.40
N MET A 408 6.93 16.01 -18.59
CA MET A 408 5.54 15.56 -18.72
C MET A 408 4.54 16.46 -17.99
N ASN A 409 4.92 17.10 -16.88
CA ASN A 409 3.99 17.85 -16.03
C ASN A 409 4.54 19.18 -15.47
N GLY A 410 5.80 19.53 -15.75
CA GLY A 410 6.43 20.76 -15.30
C GLY A 410 6.78 20.81 -13.80
N ILE A 411 6.67 19.68 -13.09
CA ILE A 411 6.93 19.63 -11.65
C ILE A 411 8.41 19.35 -11.41
N GLU A 412 9.10 20.28 -10.75
CA GLU A 412 10.47 20.11 -10.32
C GLU A 412 10.59 18.96 -9.31
N TYR A 413 11.81 18.41 -9.16
CA TYR A 413 12.08 17.31 -8.22
C TYR A 413 11.72 17.71 -6.78
N PRO A 414 10.73 17.05 -6.17
CA PRO A 414 10.22 17.50 -4.86
C PRO A 414 10.88 16.81 -3.67
N PHE A 415 11.50 15.63 -3.87
CA PHE A 415 11.91 14.77 -2.76
C PHE A 415 13.24 15.20 -2.17
N GLN A 416 13.19 15.66 -0.94
CA GLN A 416 14.39 16.00 -0.15
C GLN A 416 14.66 14.83 0.81
N ASN A 417 15.83 14.24 0.72
CA ASN A 417 16.31 13.19 1.61
C ASN A 417 17.82 13.23 1.70
N ASP A 418 18.39 12.56 2.70
CA ASP A 418 19.84 12.49 2.93
C ASP A 418 20.55 11.51 1.99
N LEU A 419 19.81 10.80 1.14
CA LEU A 419 20.32 9.85 0.16
C LEU A 419 20.71 10.62 -1.10
N LYS A 420 22.01 10.73 -1.37
CA LYS A 420 22.56 11.61 -2.43
C LYS A 420 22.06 11.31 -3.85
N LYS A 421 21.71 10.03 -4.15
CA LYS A 421 21.33 9.59 -5.49
C LYS A 421 20.01 8.84 -5.57
N SER A 422 19.60 8.18 -4.50
CA SER A 422 18.33 7.44 -4.42
C SER A 422 17.17 8.33 -3.98
N ILE A 423 15.94 7.88 -4.18
CA ILE A 423 14.72 8.52 -3.66
C ILE A 423 14.22 7.73 -2.46
N LEU A 424 13.95 8.46 -1.36
CA LEU A 424 13.17 7.97 -0.22
C LEU A 424 11.97 8.89 -0.04
N ILE A 425 10.77 8.39 -0.31
CA ILE A 425 9.53 9.17 -0.24
C ILE A 425 9.00 9.17 1.18
N ASN A 426 8.93 10.35 1.81
CA ASN A 426 8.32 10.56 3.12
C ASN A 426 6.79 10.66 2.97
N PRO A 427 6.00 9.68 3.48
CA PRO A 427 4.55 9.68 3.28
C PRO A 427 3.83 10.84 4.00
N ALA A 428 4.37 11.33 5.11
CA ALA A 428 3.79 12.45 5.83
C ALA A 428 3.95 13.78 5.09
N LYS A 429 5.14 14.00 4.50
CA LYS A 429 5.49 15.26 3.81
C LYS A 429 4.84 15.36 2.44
N TYR A 430 4.79 14.27 1.70
CA TYR A 430 4.37 14.28 0.30
C TYR A 430 2.94 13.79 0.06
N ASN A 431 2.25 13.26 1.07
CA ASN A 431 0.90 12.70 0.98
C ASN A 431 0.75 11.61 -0.10
N VAL A 432 1.75 10.76 -0.20
CA VAL A 432 1.79 9.55 -1.04
C VAL A 432 2.32 8.39 -0.21
N ASP A 433 2.24 7.16 -0.74
CA ASP A 433 2.81 6.00 -0.04
C ASP A 433 4.32 6.18 0.18
N GLY A 434 4.84 5.65 1.28
CA GLY A 434 6.27 5.59 1.52
C GLY A 434 6.94 4.62 0.54
N PHE A 435 8.04 5.04 -0.07
CA PHE A 435 8.67 4.27 -1.15
C PHE A 435 10.17 4.57 -1.21
N PHE A 436 10.95 3.54 -1.55
CA PHE A 436 12.37 3.70 -1.84
C PHE A 436 12.67 3.28 -3.28
N ILE A 437 13.54 4.04 -3.99
CA ILE A 437 13.92 3.78 -5.37
C ILE A 437 15.40 4.12 -5.57
N SER A 438 16.14 3.19 -6.18
CA SER A 438 17.52 3.40 -6.63
C SER A 438 17.76 2.73 -7.99
N MET A 439 18.65 3.30 -8.79
CA MET A 439 19.01 2.76 -10.09
C MET A 439 20.51 2.75 -10.29
N PHE A 440 20.95 1.79 -11.09
CA PHE A 440 22.36 1.59 -11.48
C PHE A 440 22.49 1.41 -12.98
N GLN A 441 23.57 1.94 -13.52
CA GLN A 441 24.00 1.72 -14.89
C GLN A 441 25.11 0.65 -14.90
N ARG A 442 24.93 -0.45 -15.64
CA ARG A 442 26.01 -1.38 -15.89
C ARG A 442 26.99 -0.77 -16.87
N ARG A 443 28.30 -0.86 -16.62
CA ARG A 443 29.34 -0.41 -17.54
C ARG A 443 29.33 -1.28 -18.82
N ARG A 444 29.76 -0.68 -19.91
CA ARG A 444 29.90 -1.38 -21.22
C ARG A 444 31.08 -2.32 -21.23
#